data_189c9f45ba54784759b9e32eb07f499a
#
_entry.id   189c9f45ba54784759b9e32eb07f499a
#
_cell.length_a   1.000
_cell.length_b   1.000
_cell.length_c   1.000
_cell.angle_alpha   90.00
_cell.angle_beta   90.00
_cell.angle_gamma   90.00
#
_symmetry.space_group_name_H-M   'P 1'
#
loop_
_entity.id
_entity.type
_entity.pdbx_description
1 polymer ?
#
loop_
_entity_poly.entity_id
_entity_poly.type
_entity_poly.pdbx_seq_one_letter_code
_entity_poly.pdbx_strand_id
1 'polypeptide(L)'
;MTSLAVIVPSRGRPQNIKDLIESFENTKATCDLWVVCDEDDPTLDQYKALNLDHLLIYERTQKGMARPLNLAAREIFALGKYKYFGFLGDDHRPRSMYWDIDWTIVLDQGVGLVYGNDLLQGENLPTAVAMHGTIVQELDGMVPDHLLHLYLDNFWKTLGLDIGALTYLPETIIEHMHPLAGKAQVDQGYVDVNAPEVYDADKIVFDKYINSDAYRELVRRLM
;
A
#
# COMPACT_ATOMS: atom_id res chain seq x y z
N MET A 1 -4.66 -13.07 17.71
CA MET A 1 -4.97 -13.04 16.24
C MET A 1 -4.52 -11.68 15.76
N THR A 2 -3.79 -11.64 14.66
CA THR A 2 -3.36 -10.36 14.06
C THR A 2 -4.58 -9.58 13.55
N SER A 3 -4.57 -8.26 13.74
CA SER A 3 -5.65 -7.36 13.32
C SER A 3 -5.32 -6.58 12.03
N LEU A 4 -4.08 -6.67 11.55
CA LEU A 4 -3.56 -5.95 10.39
C LEU A 4 -3.23 -6.94 9.26
N ALA A 5 -3.79 -6.71 8.08
CA ALA A 5 -3.38 -7.31 6.80
C ALA A 5 -2.54 -6.30 6.03
N VAL A 6 -1.33 -6.66 5.65
CA VAL A 6 -0.46 -5.84 4.80
C VAL A 6 -0.46 -6.38 3.39
N ILE A 7 -0.92 -5.59 2.44
CA ILE A 7 -1.10 -5.97 1.03
C ILE A 7 0.06 -5.40 0.22
N VAL A 8 0.71 -6.27 -0.53
CA VAL A 8 1.92 -5.96 -1.32
C VAL A 8 1.72 -6.41 -2.76
N PRO A 9 1.25 -5.53 -3.66
CA PRO A 9 1.29 -5.81 -5.09
C PRO A 9 2.74 -5.90 -5.57
N SER A 10 3.06 -6.95 -6.31
CA SER A 10 4.41 -7.16 -6.84
C SER A 10 4.36 -7.80 -8.23
N ARG A 11 5.25 -7.37 -9.12
CA ARG A 11 5.39 -7.90 -10.47
C ARG A 11 6.84 -7.93 -10.91
N GLY A 12 7.33 -9.10 -11.32
CA GLY A 12 8.68 -9.28 -11.85
C GLY A 12 9.81 -9.16 -10.83
N ARG A 13 9.48 -9.12 -9.52
CA ARG A 13 10.44 -8.83 -8.44
C ARG A 13 10.35 -9.83 -7.28
N PRO A 14 10.39 -11.17 -7.52
CA PRO A 14 10.26 -12.16 -6.44
C PRO A 14 11.37 -12.04 -5.38
N GLN A 15 12.57 -11.55 -5.75
CA GLN A 15 13.64 -11.30 -4.80
C GLN A 15 13.26 -10.18 -3.81
N ASN A 16 12.55 -9.14 -4.27
CA ASN A 16 12.08 -8.08 -3.38
C ASN A 16 11.12 -8.62 -2.31
N ILE A 17 10.23 -9.54 -2.69
CA ILE A 17 9.33 -10.19 -1.72
C ILE A 17 10.10 -11.04 -0.73
N LYS A 18 11.12 -11.79 -1.18
CA LYS A 18 11.99 -12.55 -0.26
C LYS A 18 12.66 -11.63 0.75
N ASP A 19 13.24 -10.52 0.30
CA ASP A 19 13.90 -9.55 1.17
C ASP A 19 12.91 -8.85 2.13
N LEU A 20 11.66 -8.65 1.68
CA LEU A 20 10.59 -8.11 2.52
C LEU A 20 10.20 -9.10 3.63
N ILE A 21 10.05 -10.39 3.31
CA ILE A 21 9.80 -11.45 4.31
C ILE A 21 10.89 -11.44 5.37
N GLU A 22 12.16 -11.44 4.95
CA GLU A 22 13.29 -11.37 5.88
C GLU A 22 13.23 -10.10 6.76
N SER A 23 12.79 -8.99 6.21
CA SER A 23 12.59 -7.73 6.95
C SER A 23 11.47 -7.86 8.00
N PHE A 24 10.35 -8.54 7.68
CA PHE A 24 9.28 -8.83 8.64
C PHE A 24 9.78 -9.72 9.79
N GLU A 25 10.51 -10.79 9.48
CA GLU A 25 11.12 -11.67 10.48
C GLU A 25 12.08 -10.92 11.40
N ASN A 26 12.99 -10.13 10.82
CA ASN A 26 14.00 -9.36 11.55
C ASN A 26 13.38 -8.31 12.47
N THR A 27 12.23 -7.74 12.10
CA THR A 27 11.50 -6.74 12.90
C THR A 27 10.45 -7.34 13.81
N LYS A 28 10.29 -8.68 13.79
CA LYS A 28 9.25 -9.41 14.56
C LYS A 28 7.84 -8.90 14.26
N ALA A 29 7.57 -8.55 13.02
CA ALA A 29 6.23 -8.17 12.61
C ALA A 29 5.24 -9.33 12.86
N THR A 30 4.06 -8.99 13.35
CA THR A 30 2.99 -9.93 13.70
C THR A 30 1.80 -9.88 12.74
N CYS A 31 1.79 -8.88 11.83
CA CYS A 31 0.76 -8.72 10.82
C CYS A 31 0.85 -9.82 9.75
N ASP A 32 -0.27 -10.10 9.08
CA ASP A 32 -0.29 -11.02 7.95
C ASP A 32 0.15 -10.31 6.67
N LEU A 33 1.14 -10.88 5.98
CA LEU A 33 1.63 -10.41 4.68
C LEU A 33 0.83 -11.07 3.55
N TRP A 34 0.15 -10.26 2.74
CA TRP A 34 -0.60 -10.67 1.56
C TRP A 34 0.11 -10.20 0.29
N VAL A 35 0.76 -11.11 -0.42
CA VAL A 35 1.41 -10.80 -1.70
C VAL A 35 0.39 -10.94 -2.82
N VAL A 36 0.38 -9.97 -3.74
CA VAL A 36 -0.57 -9.94 -4.86
C VAL A 36 0.21 -9.88 -6.16
N CYS A 37 -0.02 -10.85 -7.04
CA CYS A 37 0.65 -10.97 -8.34
C CYS A 37 -0.35 -10.98 -9.49
N ASP A 38 0.10 -10.55 -10.66
CA ASP A 38 -0.63 -10.74 -11.91
C ASP A 38 -0.48 -12.18 -12.42
N GLU A 39 -1.54 -12.76 -12.99
CA GLU A 39 -1.54 -14.10 -13.57
C GLU A 39 -0.52 -14.25 -14.72
N ASP A 40 -0.32 -13.16 -15.48
CA ASP A 40 0.62 -13.08 -16.60
C ASP A 40 2.06 -12.67 -16.19
N ASP A 41 2.38 -12.70 -14.89
CA ASP A 41 3.75 -12.39 -14.44
C ASP A 41 4.73 -13.47 -14.90
N PRO A 42 5.76 -13.11 -15.69
CA PRO A 42 6.74 -14.08 -16.18
C PRO A 42 7.55 -14.77 -15.08
N THR A 43 7.51 -14.22 -13.86
CA THR A 43 8.21 -14.78 -12.67
C THR A 43 7.27 -15.41 -11.66
N LEU A 44 5.99 -15.62 -11.99
CA LEU A 44 4.94 -16.09 -11.08
C LEU A 44 5.33 -17.39 -10.36
N ASP A 45 5.99 -18.32 -11.05
CA ASP A 45 6.43 -19.58 -10.43
C ASP A 45 7.51 -19.37 -9.35
N GLN A 46 8.28 -18.27 -9.43
CA GLN A 46 9.23 -17.93 -8.39
C GLN A 46 8.51 -17.40 -7.14
N TYR A 47 7.41 -16.63 -7.27
CA TYR A 47 6.57 -16.24 -6.13
C TYR A 47 5.92 -17.46 -5.47
N LYS A 48 5.38 -18.41 -6.26
CA LYS A 48 4.82 -19.67 -5.73
C LYS A 48 5.87 -20.48 -4.95
N ALA A 49 7.12 -20.47 -5.40
CA ALA A 49 8.22 -21.18 -4.74
C ALA A 49 8.64 -20.55 -3.39
N LEU A 50 8.22 -19.33 -3.07
CA LEU A 50 8.47 -18.70 -1.77
C LEU A 50 7.63 -19.30 -0.64
N ASN A 51 6.64 -20.14 -0.95
CA ASN A 51 5.72 -20.76 0.02
C ASN A 51 5.06 -19.73 0.96
N LEU A 52 4.55 -18.65 0.37
CA LEU A 52 3.87 -17.58 1.09
C LEU A 52 2.59 -18.10 1.75
N ASP A 53 2.30 -17.70 2.99
CA ASP A 53 1.05 -18.02 3.67
C ASP A 53 -0.17 -17.46 2.92
N HIS A 54 0.00 -16.27 2.29
CA HIS A 54 -1.03 -15.61 1.52
C HIS A 54 -0.48 -15.07 0.19
N LEU A 55 -0.85 -15.72 -0.91
CA LEU A 55 -0.56 -15.30 -2.28
C LEU A 55 -1.86 -15.21 -3.06
N LEU A 56 -2.23 -14.00 -3.49
CA LEU A 56 -3.36 -13.75 -4.38
C LEU A 56 -2.86 -13.55 -5.81
N ILE A 57 -3.57 -14.12 -6.77
CA ILE A 57 -3.22 -14.03 -8.19
C ILE A 57 -4.45 -13.57 -8.95
N TYR A 58 -4.31 -12.45 -9.68
CA TYR A 58 -5.42 -11.88 -10.45
C TYR A 58 -5.07 -11.75 -11.93
N GLU A 59 -6.11 -11.87 -12.76
CA GLU A 59 -6.00 -11.53 -14.18
C GLU A 59 -5.62 -10.05 -14.32
N ARG A 60 -4.60 -9.79 -15.14
CA ARG A 60 -4.14 -8.44 -15.44
C ARG A 60 -4.94 -7.83 -16.58
N THR A 61 -5.91 -7.00 -16.27
CA THR A 61 -6.72 -6.27 -17.26
C THR A 61 -6.24 -4.86 -17.55
N GLN A 62 -5.37 -4.32 -16.68
CA GLN A 62 -4.75 -2.99 -16.86
C GLN A 62 -3.36 -2.95 -16.20
N LYS A 63 -2.55 -1.97 -16.58
CA LYS A 63 -1.26 -1.70 -15.94
C LYS A 63 -1.46 -0.99 -14.59
N GLY A 64 -0.45 -1.10 -13.71
CA GLY A 64 -0.43 -0.41 -12.43
C GLY A 64 -0.90 -1.26 -11.26
N MET A 65 -0.73 -0.74 -10.04
CA MET A 65 -0.95 -1.49 -8.80
C MET A 65 -2.29 -1.19 -8.11
N ALA A 66 -3.02 -0.15 -8.52
CA ALA A 66 -4.27 0.25 -7.84
C ALA A 66 -5.34 -0.85 -7.92
N ARG A 67 -5.53 -1.44 -9.11
CA ARG A 67 -6.53 -2.49 -9.29
C ARG A 67 -6.22 -3.76 -8.48
N PRO A 68 -5.04 -4.40 -8.59
CA PRO A 68 -4.74 -5.58 -7.77
C PRO A 68 -4.78 -5.26 -6.26
N LEU A 69 -4.37 -4.08 -5.84
CA LEU A 69 -4.48 -3.63 -4.45
C LEU A 69 -5.95 -3.60 -3.99
N ASN A 70 -6.85 -2.98 -4.76
CA ASN A 70 -8.27 -2.89 -4.42
C ASN A 70 -8.96 -4.26 -4.44
N LEU A 71 -8.67 -5.12 -5.42
CA LEU A 71 -9.22 -6.48 -5.47
C LEU A 71 -8.83 -7.27 -4.22
N ALA A 72 -7.55 -7.21 -3.83
CA ALA A 72 -7.07 -7.87 -2.62
C ALA A 72 -7.72 -7.28 -1.37
N ALA A 73 -7.82 -5.96 -1.26
CA ALA A 73 -8.45 -5.32 -0.11
C ALA A 73 -9.92 -5.76 0.06
N ARG A 74 -10.69 -5.84 -1.03
CA ARG A 74 -12.09 -6.33 -1.02
C ARG A 74 -12.18 -7.78 -0.56
N GLU A 75 -11.34 -8.65 -1.13
CA GLU A 75 -11.33 -10.07 -0.80
C GLU A 75 -10.94 -10.31 0.66
N ILE A 76 -9.89 -9.64 1.12
CA ILE A 76 -9.41 -9.75 2.50
C ILE A 76 -10.42 -9.13 3.49
N PHE A 77 -11.07 -8.00 3.13
CA PHE A 77 -12.11 -7.38 3.95
C PHE A 77 -13.31 -8.32 4.13
N ALA A 78 -13.71 -9.03 3.08
CA ALA A 78 -14.81 -9.99 3.11
C ALA A 78 -14.57 -11.19 4.04
N LEU A 79 -13.30 -11.49 4.41
CA LEU A 79 -12.98 -12.53 5.40
C LEU A 79 -13.45 -12.15 6.82
N GLY A 80 -13.69 -10.86 7.11
CA GLY A 80 -14.11 -10.38 8.43
C GLY A 80 -13.08 -10.61 9.54
N LYS A 81 -11.81 -10.85 9.17
CA LYS A 81 -10.73 -11.20 10.09
C LYS A 81 -9.95 -9.98 10.56
N TYR A 82 -9.75 -9.00 9.68
CA TYR A 82 -8.85 -7.88 9.89
C TYR A 82 -9.61 -6.58 10.19
N LYS A 83 -9.08 -5.82 11.13
CA LYS A 83 -9.57 -4.49 11.49
C LYS A 83 -8.86 -3.39 10.72
N TYR A 84 -7.60 -3.65 10.32
CA TYR A 84 -6.70 -2.70 9.67
C TYR A 84 -6.13 -3.28 8.39
N PHE A 85 -5.85 -2.39 7.43
CA PHE A 85 -5.32 -2.72 6.11
C PHE A 85 -4.10 -1.86 5.84
N GLY A 86 -2.96 -2.50 5.55
CA GLY A 86 -1.72 -1.84 5.22
C GLY A 86 -1.37 -2.02 3.75
N PHE A 87 -0.64 -1.06 3.20
CA PHE A 87 0.04 -1.13 1.93
C PHE A 87 1.54 -0.96 2.12
N LEU A 88 2.32 -1.83 1.51
CA LEU A 88 3.75 -1.63 1.24
C LEU A 88 4.02 -1.88 -0.24
N GLY A 89 4.97 -1.15 -0.83
CA GLY A 89 5.61 -1.57 -2.07
C GLY A 89 6.53 -2.77 -1.81
N ASP A 90 6.78 -3.58 -2.83
CA ASP A 90 7.71 -4.72 -2.74
C ASP A 90 9.16 -4.29 -2.49
N ASP A 91 9.45 -3.01 -2.63
CA ASP A 91 10.73 -2.35 -2.34
C ASP A 91 10.79 -1.62 -0.98
N HIS A 92 9.77 -1.76 -0.15
CA HIS A 92 9.84 -1.31 1.25
C HIS A 92 10.49 -2.35 2.14
N ARG A 93 11.19 -1.87 3.19
CA ARG A 93 11.86 -2.70 4.20
C ARG A 93 11.59 -2.12 5.59
N PRO A 94 10.66 -2.64 6.36
CA PRO A 94 10.53 -2.31 7.78
C PRO A 94 11.87 -2.52 8.50
N ARG A 95 12.26 -1.54 9.33
CA ARG A 95 13.51 -1.58 10.12
C ARG A 95 13.27 -1.49 11.61
N SER A 96 12.18 -0.88 12.02
CA SER A 96 11.80 -0.76 13.41
C SER A 96 11.17 -2.05 13.92
N MET A 97 11.57 -2.49 15.13
CA MET A 97 10.97 -3.65 15.78
C MET A 97 9.49 -3.39 16.06
N TYR A 98 8.64 -4.38 15.75
CA TYR A 98 7.20 -4.31 16.03
C TYR A 98 6.47 -3.11 15.40
N TRP A 99 6.95 -2.61 14.28
CA TRP A 99 6.41 -1.47 13.54
C TRP A 99 4.91 -1.59 13.26
N ASP A 100 4.43 -2.80 13.01
CA ASP A 100 3.02 -3.14 12.78
C ASP A 100 2.16 -2.94 14.02
N ILE A 101 2.73 -3.17 15.21
CA ILE A 101 2.07 -2.89 16.49
C ILE A 101 1.95 -1.37 16.70
N ASP A 102 3.00 -0.59 16.39
CA ASP A 102 2.94 0.88 16.46
C ASP A 102 1.80 1.41 15.60
N TRP A 103 1.64 0.88 14.39
CA TRP A 103 0.56 1.26 13.50
C TRP A 103 -0.82 0.89 14.05
N THR A 104 -0.97 -0.31 14.60
CA THR A 104 -2.26 -0.74 15.16
C THR A 104 -2.65 0.04 16.41
N ILE A 105 -1.69 0.43 17.25
CA ILE A 105 -1.94 1.29 18.44
C ILE A 105 -2.53 2.64 18.02
N VAL A 106 -2.02 3.25 16.95
CA VAL A 106 -2.58 4.51 16.41
C VAL A 106 -4.00 4.28 15.88
N LEU A 107 -4.20 3.25 15.08
CA LEU A 107 -5.49 2.96 14.47
C LEU A 107 -6.56 2.48 15.47
N ASP A 108 -6.14 1.99 16.64
CA ASP A 108 -7.07 1.66 17.73
C ASP A 108 -7.71 2.91 18.38
N GLN A 109 -7.16 4.11 18.12
CA GLN A 109 -7.73 5.35 18.63
C GLN A 109 -8.96 5.83 17.81
N GLY A 110 -9.13 5.34 16.58
CA GLY A 110 -10.27 5.72 15.73
C GLY A 110 -10.03 5.48 14.24
N VAL A 111 -10.98 5.93 13.45
CA VAL A 111 -10.88 5.88 11.99
C VAL A 111 -9.78 6.85 11.52
N GLY A 112 -8.78 6.33 10.81
CA GLY A 112 -7.66 7.14 10.35
C GLY A 112 -6.65 6.37 9.53
N LEU A 113 -5.56 7.06 9.18
CA LEU A 113 -4.41 6.52 8.46
C LEU A 113 -3.13 6.78 9.28
N VAL A 114 -2.18 5.86 9.18
CA VAL A 114 -0.87 5.94 9.84
C VAL A 114 0.23 5.52 8.88
N TYR A 115 1.39 6.17 8.98
CA TYR A 115 2.57 5.82 8.19
C TYR A 115 3.85 6.09 8.96
N GLY A 116 4.93 5.42 8.54
CA GLY A 116 6.25 5.57 9.11
C GLY A 116 7.17 6.45 8.26
N ASN A 117 8.43 6.54 8.69
CA ASN A 117 9.49 7.24 7.99
C ASN A 117 10.13 6.29 6.95
N ASP A 118 9.98 6.61 5.68
CA ASP A 118 10.51 5.82 4.57
C ASP A 118 11.98 6.15 4.21
N LEU A 119 12.61 7.08 4.94
CA LEU A 119 13.96 7.60 4.71
C LEU A 119 14.17 8.23 3.31
N LEU A 120 13.08 8.63 2.65
CA LEU A 120 13.08 9.29 1.35
C LEU A 120 12.15 10.51 1.36
N GLN A 121 10.88 10.31 1.62
CA GLN A 121 9.84 11.35 1.67
C GLN A 121 9.54 11.80 3.11
N GLY A 122 9.77 10.93 4.09
CA GLY A 122 9.50 11.19 5.50
C GLY A 122 8.05 11.64 5.73
N GLU A 123 7.86 12.75 6.44
CA GLU A 123 6.54 13.32 6.73
C GLU A 123 5.79 13.83 5.48
N ASN A 124 6.52 14.06 4.37
CA ASN A 124 5.92 14.69 3.20
C ASN A 124 4.92 13.78 2.48
N LEU A 125 5.11 12.44 2.50
CA LEU A 125 4.30 11.54 1.71
C LEU A 125 4.24 10.13 2.32
N PRO A 126 3.03 9.55 2.54
CA PRO A 126 2.85 8.19 3.07
C PRO A 126 3.07 7.14 1.97
N THR A 127 4.33 6.87 1.60
CA THR A 127 4.68 5.87 0.57
C THR A 127 4.38 4.44 1.01
N ALA A 128 4.28 4.22 2.32
CA ALA A 128 3.80 3.02 2.99
C ALA A 128 2.77 3.44 4.04
N VAL A 129 1.61 2.83 4.10
CA VAL A 129 0.49 3.32 4.93
C VAL A 129 -0.33 2.17 5.49
N ALA A 130 -0.93 2.36 6.67
CA ALA A 130 -2.06 1.55 7.11
C ALA A 130 -3.28 2.43 7.40
N MET A 131 -4.46 1.84 7.26
CA MET A 131 -5.74 2.51 7.47
C MET A 131 -6.73 1.62 8.22
N HIS A 132 -7.69 2.28 8.88
CA HIS A 132 -8.80 1.58 9.52
C HIS A 132 -9.71 0.94 8.47
N GLY A 133 -10.22 -0.27 8.74
CA GLY A 133 -11.09 -1.02 7.82
C GLY A 133 -12.37 -0.29 7.39
N THR A 134 -12.85 0.67 8.20
CA THR A 134 -13.96 1.54 7.78
C THR A 134 -13.63 2.34 6.52
N ILE A 135 -12.38 2.79 6.35
CA ILE A 135 -11.96 3.49 5.14
C ILE A 135 -12.04 2.56 3.94
N VAL A 136 -11.55 1.31 4.09
CA VAL A 136 -11.64 0.28 3.04
C VAL A 136 -13.08 -0.02 2.68
N GLN A 137 -13.96 -0.10 3.67
CA GLN A 137 -15.39 -0.33 3.47
C GLN A 137 -16.06 0.82 2.71
N GLU A 138 -15.83 2.07 3.13
CA GLU A 138 -16.48 3.24 2.55
C GLU A 138 -15.97 3.60 1.15
N LEU A 139 -14.70 3.28 0.88
CA LEU A 139 -14.05 3.49 -0.41
C LEU A 139 -14.25 2.30 -1.38
N ASP A 140 -14.67 1.15 -0.85
CA ASP A 140 -14.67 -0.13 -1.56
C ASP A 140 -13.28 -0.50 -2.09
N GLY A 141 -12.26 -0.32 -1.25
CA GLY A 141 -10.85 -0.55 -1.59
C GLY A 141 -9.90 0.33 -0.76
N MET A 142 -8.66 0.42 -1.17
CA MET A 142 -7.66 1.26 -0.51
C MET A 142 -7.37 2.57 -1.25
N VAL A 143 -7.77 2.65 -2.52
CA VAL A 143 -7.59 3.82 -3.39
C VAL A 143 -8.77 3.95 -4.36
N PRO A 144 -9.02 5.14 -4.96
CA PRO A 144 -10.02 5.27 -6.02
C PRO A 144 -9.75 4.33 -7.20
N ASP A 145 -10.76 3.61 -7.66
CA ASP A 145 -10.65 2.62 -8.76
C ASP A 145 -10.14 3.20 -10.09
N HIS A 146 -10.20 4.51 -10.25
CA HIS A 146 -9.79 5.18 -11.49
C HIS A 146 -8.29 5.52 -11.53
N LEU A 147 -7.58 5.46 -10.41
CA LEU A 147 -6.12 5.57 -10.38
C LEU A 147 -5.49 4.29 -10.89
N LEU A 148 -4.35 4.40 -11.58
CA LEU A 148 -3.65 3.24 -12.10
C LEU A 148 -2.45 2.85 -11.24
N HIS A 149 -1.54 3.79 -10.99
CA HIS A 149 -0.28 3.50 -10.31
C HIS A 149 0.24 4.64 -9.46
N LEU A 150 0.21 5.86 -9.97
CA LEU A 150 0.72 7.05 -9.30
C LEU A 150 -0.40 7.76 -8.51
N TYR A 151 -0.01 8.71 -7.66
CA TYR A 151 -0.94 9.48 -6.83
C TYR A 151 -1.73 8.68 -5.77
N LEU A 152 -1.41 7.40 -5.53
CA LEU A 152 -2.02 6.61 -4.46
C LEU A 152 -1.64 7.18 -3.10
N ASP A 153 -0.36 7.46 -2.90
CA ASP A 153 0.22 8.09 -1.73
C ASP A 153 -0.29 9.53 -1.52
N ASN A 154 -0.42 10.30 -2.59
CA ASN A 154 -1.06 11.62 -2.56
C ASN A 154 -2.53 11.53 -2.12
N PHE A 155 -3.25 10.50 -2.60
CA PHE A 155 -4.63 10.26 -2.18
C PHE A 155 -4.72 9.93 -0.68
N TRP A 156 -3.90 9.02 -0.17
CA TRP A 156 -3.89 8.70 1.26
C TRP A 156 -3.55 9.90 2.12
N LYS A 157 -2.58 10.72 1.70
CA LYS A 157 -2.24 11.96 2.40
C LYS A 157 -3.43 12.93 2.42
N THR A 158 -4.02 13.19 1.26
CA THR A 158 -5.14 14.12 1.13
C THR A 158 -6.33 13.65 1.97
N LEU A 159 -6.73 12.39 1.84
CA LEU A 159 -7.83 11.82 2.61
C LEU A 159 -7.58 11.94 4.12
N GLY A 160 -6.40 11.52 4.57
CA GLY A 160 -6.06 11.53 6.00
C GLY A 160 -6.04 12.94 6.60
N LEU A 161 -5.58 13.93 5.83
CA LEU A 161 -5.65 15.35 6.23
C LEU A 161 -7.08 15.88 6.27
N ASP A 162 -7.89 15.57 5.25
CA ASP A 162 -9.26 16.07 5.14
C ASP A 162 -10.20 15.49 6.20
N ILE A 163 -9.97 14.24 6.64
CA ILE A 163 -10.70 13.66 7.79
C ILE A 163 -10.07 14.01 9.14
N GLY A 164 -8.95 14.75 9.16
CA GLY A 164 -8.24 15.13 10.38
C GLY A 164 -7.60 13.97 11.15
N ALA A 165 -7.28 12.86 10.47
CA ALA A 165 -6.83 11.61 11.08
C ALA A 165 -5.67 10.96 10.29
N LEU A 166 -4.64 11.75 9.97
CA LEU A 166 -3.37 11.29 9.41
C LEU A 166 -2.27 11.37 10.46
N THR A 167 -1.66 10.25 10.79
CA THR A 167 -0.58 10.18 11.80
C THR A 167 0.73 9.77 11.17
N TYR A 168 1.78 10.59 11.34
CA TYR A 168 3.15 10.26 10.99
C TYR A 168 3.93 9.79 12.22
N LEU A 169 4.65 8.67 12.09
CA LEU A 169 5.50 8.11 13.13
C LEU A 169 6.98 8.21 12.72
N PRO A 170 7.71 9.27 13.11
CA PRO A 170 9.08 9.54 12.65
C PRO A 170 10.09 8.44 13.05
N GLU A 171 9.86 7.77 14.19
CA GLU A 171 10.75 6.73 14.72
C GLU A 171 10.43 5.34 14.15
N THR A 172 9.27 5.15 13.51
CA THR A 172 8.89 3.90 12.87
C THR A 172 9.43 3.88 11.44
N ILE A 173 10.54 3.21 11.23
CA ILE A 173 11.26 3.21 9.95
C ILE A 173 10.69 2.10 9.05
N ILE A 174 10.17 2.51 7.90
CA ILE A 174 9.74 1.64 6.78
C ILE A 174 10.55 2.05 5.56
N GLU A 175 11.82 1.66 5.52
CA GLU A 175 12.78 2.14 4.52
C GLU A 175 12.34 1.82 3.09
N HIS A 176 12.33 2.83 2.21
CA HIS A 176 12.01 2.69 0.79
C HIS A 176 13.30 2.50 -0.02
N MET A 177 13.46 1.30 -0.59
CA MET A 177 14.62 0.94 -1.42
C MET A 177 14.45 1.47 -2.85
N HIS A 178 14.28 2.79 -2.96
CA HIS A 178 13.91 3.46 -4.20
C HIS A 178 15.14 3.91 -5.01
N PRO A 179 15.09 3.86 -6.37
CA PRO A 179 16.20 4.31 -7.22
C PRO A 179 16.63 5.76 -6.96
N LEU A 180 15.70 6.68 -6.69
CA LEU A 180 16.03 8.08 -6.35
C LEU A 180 16.86 8.23 -5.07
N ALA A 181 16.76 7.27 -4.16
CA ALA A 181 17.60 7.22 -2.96
C ALA A 181 18.95 6.51 -3.21
N GLY A 182 19.21 6.07 -4.45
CA GLY A 182 20.41 5.30 -4.79
C GLY A 182 20.46 3.88 -4.20
N LYS A 183 19.30 3.37 -3.74
CA LYS A 183 19.18 2.09 -3.02
C LYS A 183 18.72 0.92 -3.90
N ALA A 184 18.26 1.21 -5.11
CA ALA A 184 17.85 0.21 -6.11
C ALA A 184 18.29 0.63 -7.51
N GLN A 185 18.33 -0.35 -8.42
CA GLN A 185 18.53 -0.07 -9.84
C GLN A 185 17.18 0.29 -10.49
N VAL A 186 17.24 1.15 -11.51
CA VAL A 186 16.09 1.43 -12.36
C VAL A 186 15.84 0.21 -13.25
N ASP A 187 14.69 -0.41 -13.10
CA ASP A 187 14.23 -1.50 -13.97
C ASP A 187 13.17 -1.02 -14.99
N GLN A 188 12.80 -1.89 -15.92
CA GLN A 188 11.83 -1.55 -16.96
C GLN A 188 10.44 -1.25 -16.37
N GLY A 189 10.05 -1.97 -15.30
CA GLY A 189 8.79 -1.73 -14.59
C GLY A 189 8.73 -0.32 -14.01
N TYR A 190 9.83 0.13 -13.38
CA TYR A 190 9.94 1.51 -12.88
C TYR A 190 9.82 2.55 -14.00
N VAL A 191 10.49 2.33 -15.15
CA VAL A 191 10.42 3.24 -16.30
C VAL A 191 9.00 3.32 -16.85
N ASP A 192 8.34 2.18 -17.00
CA ASP A 192 7.00 2.09 -17.60
C ASP A 192 5.93 2.82 -16.77
N VAL A 193 6.00 2.71 -15.43
CA VAL A 193 4.99 3.32 -14.54
C VAL A 193 5.27 4.79 -14.23
N ASN A 194 6.52 5.24 -14.38
CA ASN A 194 6.92 6.64 -14.20
C ASN A 194 7.01 7.42 -15.52
N ALA A 195 6.50 6.87 -16.62
CA ALA A 195 6.44 7.58 -17.90
C ALA A 195 5.57 8.85 -17.75
N PRO A 196 5.97 9.98 -18.40
CA PRO A 196 5.25 11.25 -18.27
C PRO A 196 3.76 11.14 -18.56
N GLU A 197 3.38 10.29 -19.53
CA GLU A 197 1.98 10.07 -19.92
C GLU A 197 1.17 9.39 -18.80
N VAL A 198 1.79 8.47 -18.04
CA VAL A 198 1.15 7.80 -16.88
C VAL A 198 0.99 8.80 -15.73
N TYR A 199 2.05 9.60 -15.48
CA TYR A 199 2.02 10.63 -14.46
C TYR A 199 0.92 11.65 -14.71
N ASP A 200 0.83 12.20 -15.94
CA ASP A 200 -0.18 13.19 -16.31
C ASP A 200 -1.59 12.62 -16.27
N ALA A 201 -1.77 11.36 -16.73
CA ALA A 201 -3.06 10.68 -16.69
C ALA A 201 -3.57 10.49 -15.26
N ASP A 202 -2.74 9.92 -14.37
CA ASP A 202 -3.13 9.71 -12.97
C ASP A 202 -3.31 11.04 -12.22
N LYS A 203 -2.52 12.07 -12.56
CA LYS A 203 -2.72 13.43 -12.00
C LYS A 203 -4.09 13.99 -12.31
N ILE A 204 -4.51 13.93 -13.56
CA ILE A 204 -5.83 14.42 -13.98
C ILE A 204 -6.94 13.67 -13.25
N VAL A 205 -6.82 12.36 -13.13
CA VAL A 205 -7.79 11.51 -12.43
C VAL A 205 -7.84 11.86 -10.94
N PHE A 206 -6.69 11.97 -10.29
CA PHE A 206 -6.56 12.38 -8.89
C PHE A 206 -7.22 13.74 -8.66
N ASP A 207 -6.81 14.78 -9.41
CA ASP A 207 -7.34 16.13 -9.26
C ASP A 207 -8.87 16.17 -9.46
N LYS A 208 -9.39 15.43 -10.43
CA LYS A 208 -10.83 15.33 -10.67
C LYS A 208 -11.55 14.66 -9.51
N TYR A 209 -10.99 13.57 -8.97
CA TYR A 209 -11.62 12.81 -7.90
C TYR A 209 -11.69 13.60 -6.59
N ILE A 210 -10.58 14.19 -6.13
CA ILE A 210 -10.55 14.97 -4.86
C ILE A 210 -11.44 16.23 -4.89
N ASN A 211 -11.78 16.72 -6.08
CA ASN A 211 -12.70 17.85 -6.26
C ASN A 211 -14.16 17.42 -6.51
N SER A 212 -14.46 16.12 -6.49
CA SER A 212 -15.79 15.59 -6.79
C SER A 212 -16.73 15.59 -5.58
N ASP A 213 -18.04 15.52 -5.85
CA ASP A 213 -19.05 15.30 -4.80
C ASP A 213 -18.89 13.95 -4.13
N ALA A 214 -18.46 12.92 -4.87
CA ALA A 214 -18.22 11.58 -4.33
C ALA A 214 -17.10 11.60 -3.26
N TYR A 215 -16.02 12.33 -3.50
CA TYR A 215 -14.96 12.48 -2.52
C TYR A 215 -15.42 13.26 -1.28
N ARG A 216 -16.14 14.38 -1.47
CA ARG A 216 -16.71 15.14 -0.34
C ARG A 216 -17.65 14.28 0.51
N GLU A 217 -18.45 13.44 -0.11
CA GLU A 217 -19.33 12.51 0.59
C GLU A 217 -18.55 11.42 1.33
N LEU A 218 -17.48 10.88 0.74
CA LEU A 218 -16.57 9.94 1.41
C LEU A 218 -15.99 10.57 2.69
N VAL A 219 -15.41 11.77 2.60
CA VAL A 219 -14.85 12.49 3.75
C VAL A 219 -15.91 12.67 4.84
N ARG A 220 -17.14 13.10 4.46
CA ARG A 220 -18.24 13.30 5.41
C ARG A 220 -18.66 12.03 6.14
N ARG A 221 -18.59 10.85 5.48
CA ARG A 221 -18.91 9.57 6.12
C ARG A 221 -17.84 9.06 7.05
N LEU A 222 -16.58 9.51 6.85
CA LEU A 222 -15.44 9.08 7.66
C LEU A 222 -15.19 9.98 8.88
N MET A 223 -15.70 11.20 8.90
CA MET A 223 -15.67 12.13 10.04
C MET A 223 -16.76 11.82 11.07
#